data_c64817b924154d323a25f189bad8606c
#
_entry.id   c64817b924154d323a25f189bad8606c
#
_cell.length_a   1.000
_cell.length_b   1.000
_cell.length_c   1.000
_cell.angle_alpha   90.00
_cell.angle_beta   90.00
_cell.angle_gamma   90.00
#
_symmetry.space_group_name_H-M   'P 1'
#
loop_
_entity.id
_entity.type
_entity.pdbx_description
1 polymer ?
#
loop_
_entity_poly.entity_id
_entity_poly.type
_entity_poly.pdbx_seq_one_letter_code
_entity_poly.pdbx_strand_id
1 'polypeptide(L)'
;MIRVTWTGAAGLQFETDKEIFLIDPYHTRVDIFNTLLGSISPDKTAVDTHLPVMENIGAIIVGHTHSDHALDVPYIASRSKCKLVGSESLNTLMELSSMPNRVRVCSGGETELLGDGVSVTMIRSAHGLVAFGKAPFQGEIQVTGTLPMKANGYRAGTVFAPKLQLHNTVFLHVGSANFVEKEMEGHTCDVLFLCVPGWKKRKGYPQRLIEMTRPQTVVLFHHDDISKPHIKGTRTKSPPFTDIKGMIKAIKTHSPQLEVIVPEVYDTLNFE
;
A
#
# COMPACT_ATOMS: atom_id res chain seq x y z
N MET A 1 -10.22 -19.03 -5.74
CA MET A 1 -9.35 -18.78 -4.56
C MET A 1 -8.47 -17.57 -4.84
N ILE A 2 -8.37 -16.64 -3.92
CA ILE A 2 -7.54 -15.43 -4.03
C ILE A 2 -6.35 -15.59 -3.10
N ARG A 3 -5.13 -15.49 -3.63
CA ARG A 3 -3.91 -15.49 -2.82
C ARG A 3 -3.44 -14.06 -2.64
N VAL A 4 -3.18 -13.66 -1.39
CA VAL A 4 -2.69 -12.32 -1.05
C VAL A 4 -1.35 -12.44 -0.36
N THR A 5 -0.30 -11.94 -1.00
CA THR A 5 1.06 -11.94 -0.44
C THR A 5 1.40 -10.53 0.04
N TRP A 6 1.83 -10.41 1.29
CA TRP A 6 2.38 -9.16 1.79
C TRP A 6 3.85 -9.02 1.36
N THR A 7 4.16 -8.00 0.57
CA THR A 7 5.50 -7.80 0.01
C THR A 7 6.40 -6.87 0.85
N GLY A 8 5.88 -6.42 2.01
CA GLY A 8 6.52 -5.47 2.92
C GLY A 8 6.05 -4.04 2.69
N ALA A 9 6.39 -3.12 3.60
CA ALA A 9 5.76 -1.80 3.71
C ALA A 9 4.23 -1.93 3.59
N ALA A 10 3.59 -1.15 2.74
CA ALA A 10 2.17 -1.28 2.43
C ALA A 10 1.89 -2.18 1.21
N GLY A 11 2.90 -2.86 0.67
CA GLY A 11 2.82 -3.62 -0.56
C GLY A 11 2.01 -4.91 -0.45
N LEU A 12 1.01 -5.07 -1.30
CA LEU A 12 0.21 -6.29 -1.41
C LEU A 12 0.16 -6.77 -2.86
N GLN A 13 0.31 -8.08 -3.03
CA GLN A 13 0.13 -8.79 -4.30
C GLN A 13 -1.08 -9.71 -4.18
N PHE A 14 -2.09 -9.45 -4.99
CA PHE A 14 -3.30 -10.27 -5.11
C PHE A 14 -3.19 -11.12 -6.36
N GLU A 15 -3.27 -12.42 -6.21
CA GLU A 15 -3.21 -13.37 -7.31
C GLU A 15 -4.54 -14.10 -7.46
N THR A 16 -5.06 -14.09 -8.66
CA THR A 16 -6.17 -14.92 -9.10
C THR A 16 -5.64 -16.00 -10.05
N ASP A 17 -6.50 -16.86 -10.55
CA ASP A 17 -6.12 -17.88 -11.54
C ASP A 17 -5.68 -17.26 -12.90
N LYS A 18 -5.97 -15.98 -13.14
CA LYS A 18 -5.74 -15.30 -14.42
C LYS A 18 -4.73 -14.16 -14.35
N GLU A 19 -4.80 -13.34 -13.33
CA GLU A 19 -4.11 -12.05 -13.25
C GLU A 19 -3.59 -11.76 -11.85
N ILE A 20 -2.61 -10.87 -11.80
CA ILE A 20 -2.02 -10.33 -10.59
C ILE A 20 -2.43 -8.84 -10.47
N PHE A 21 -2.85 -8.43 -9.28
CA PHE A 21 -3.13 -7.05 -8.94
C PHE A 21 -2.20 -6.62 -7.81
N LEU A 22 -1.57 -5.46 -7.96
CA LEU A 22 -0.63 -4.93 -6.97
C LEU A 22 -1.20 -3.67 -6.34
N ILE A 23 -1.07 -3.56 -5.01
CA ILE A 23 -1.30 -2.30 -4.29
C ILE A 23 0.03 -1.90 -3.63
N ASP A 24 0.48 -0.67 -3.87
CA ASP A 24 1.69 -0.07 -3.29
C ASP A 24 2.93 -0.99 -3.36
N PRO A 25 3.29 -1.58 -4.52
CA PRO A 25 4.36 -2.58 -4.62
C PRO A 25 5.71 -1.99 -4.22
N TYR A 26 6.35 -2.59 -3.21
CA TYR A 26 7.67 -2.19 -2.73
C TYR A 26 8.52 -3.42 -2.40
N HIS A 27 9.44 -3.76 -3.29
CA HIS A 27 10.41 -4.84 -3.16
C HIS A 27 11.81 -4.30 -2.89
N THR A 28 12.10 -3.10 -3.39
CA THR A 28 13.33 -2.35 -3.11
C THR A 28 13.41 -2.01 -1.63
N ARG A 29 14.59 -2.21 -1.04
CA ARG A 29 14.86 -1.89 0.36
C ARG A 29 15.97 -0.85 0.42
N VAL A 30 15.56 0.43 0.34
CA VAL A 30 16.51 1.52 0.40
C VAL A 30 17.05 1.65 1.82
N ASP A 31 18.36 1.50 1.98
CA ASP A 31 18.99 1.68 3.28
C ASP A 31 18.81 3.11 3.81
N ILE A 32 18.95 3.27 5.13
CA ILE A 32 18.65 4.53 5.80
C ILE A 32 19.56 5.68 5.36
N PHE A 33 20.82 5.39 5.00
CA PHE A 33 21.76 6.40 4.56
C PHE A 33 21.35 6.97 3.20
N ASN A 34 21.03 6.09 2.24
CA ASN A 34 20.55 6.50 0.93
C ASN A 34 19.17 7.19 1.01
N THR A 35 18.31 6.76 1.94
CA THR A 35 17.01 7.41 2.18
C THR A 35 17.19 8.87 2.65
N LEU A 36 18.20 9.15 3.47
CA LEU A 36 18.39 10.48 4.04
C LEU A 36 19.20 11.41 3.11
N LEU A 37 20.22 10.90 2.44
CA LEU A 37 21.21 11.72 1.75
C LEU A 37 21.32 11.44 0.24
N GLY A 38 21.00 10.22 -0.18
CA GLY A 38 21.17 9.76 -1.56
C GLY A 38 19.97 10.05 -2.46
N SER A 39 20.18 9.86 -3.76
CA SER A 39 19.12 9.63 -4.73
C SER A 39 18.81 8.15 -4.77
N ILE A 40 17.53 7.79 -4.86
CA ILE A 40 17.06 6.42 -4.76
C ILE A 40 16.49 5.92 -6.08
N SER A 41 16.72 4.63 -6.35
CA SER A 41 16.25 3.96 -7.56
C SER A 41 15.70 2.58 -7.20
N PRO A 42 14.83 2.00 -8.04
CA PRO A 42 14.38 0.62 -7.89
C PRO A 42 15.56 -0.37 -7.91
N ASP A 43 15.54 -1.33 -7.00
CA ASP A 43 16.38 -2.53 -7.09
C ASP A 43 15.70 -3.52 -8.04
N LYS A 44 16.09 -3.46 -9.31
CA LYS A 44 15.51 -4.30 -10.37
C LYS A 44 15.65 -5.78 -10.07
N THR A 45 16.78 -6.19 -9.46
CA THR A 45 17.03 -7.59 -9.10
C THR A 45 16.04 -8.06 -8.03
N ALA A 46 15.81 -7.24 -7.00
CA ALA A 46 14.83 -7.55 -5.97
C ALA A 46 13.41 -7.63 -6.55
N VAL A 47 13.04 -6.68 -7.41
CA VAL A 47 11.72 -6.71 -8.08
C VAL A 47 11.57 -7.94 -8.95
N ASP A 48 12.55 -8.24 -9.84
CA ASP A 48 12.49 -9.42 -10.75
C ASP A 48 12.44 -10.74 -9.98
N THR A 49 13.10 -10.82 -8.82
CA THR A 49 13.09 -12.01 -7.97
C THR A 49 11.71 -12.30 -7.38
N HIS A 50 10.98 -11.25 -6.98
CA HIS A 50 9.69 -11.39 -6.30
C HIS A 50 8.48 -11.27 -7.22
N LEU A 51 8.66 -10.74 -8.44
CA LEU A 51 7.65 -10.63 -9.49
C LEU A 51 8.16 -11.23 -10.81
N PRO A 52 8.37 -12.57 -10.86
CA PRO A 52 8.96 -13.21 -12.05
C PRO A 52 8.04 -13.19 -13.29
N VAL A 53 6.73 -12.95 -13.12
CA VAL A 53 5.70 -13.03 -14.18
C VAL A 53 4.99 -11.68 -14.30
N MET A 54 5.74 -10.62 -14.67
CA MET A 54 5.20 -9.26 -14.74
C MET A 54 4.18 -9.06 -15.87
N GLU A 55 4.21 -9.87 -16.92
CA GLU A 55 3.26 -9.83 -18.02
C GLU A 55 1.82 -10.16 -17.61
N ASN A 56 1.65 -10.88 -16.49
CA ASN A 56 0.33 -11.24 -15.95
C ASN A 56 -0.25 -10.17 -14.98
N ILE A 57 0.44 -9.05 -14.80
CA ILE A 57 -0.07 -7.97 -13.95
C ILE A 57 -1.19 -7.23 -14.70
N GLY A 58 -2.42 -7.34 -14.19
CA GLY A 58 -3.60 -6.64 -14.71
C GLY A 58 -3.63 -5.17 -14.31
N ALA A 59 -3.30 -4.88 -13.04
CA ALA A 59 -3.24 -3.49 -12.58
C ALA A 59 -2.26 -3.29 -11.42
N ILE A 60 -1.75 -2.05 -11.31
CA ILE A 60 -1.05 -1.51 -10.15
C ILE A 60 -1.88 -0.33 -9.61
N ILE A 61 -2.23 -0.39 -8.35
CA ILE A 61 -2.98 0.63 -7.61
C ILE A 61 -2.02 1.27 -6.62
N VAL A 62 -1.97 2.61 -6.58
CA VAL A 62 -1.08 3.34 -5.67
C VAL A 62 -1.91 4.18 -4.70
N GLY A 63 -1.84 3.84 -3.41
CA GLY A 63 -2.53 4.53 -2.34
C GLY A 63 -1.95 5.92 -2.05
N HIS A 64 -0.64 6.08 -2.14
CA HIS A 64 0.06 7.37 -2.14
C HIS A 64 1.51 7.20 -2.64
N THR A 65 2.19 8.32 -2.96
CA THR A 65 3.44 8.26 -3.72
C THR A 65 4.71 8.46 -2.90
N HIS A 66 4.72 8.11 -1.62
CA HIS A 66 5.99 7.97 -0.90
C HIS A 66 6.83 6.85 -1.51
N SER A 67 8.15 6.91 -1.31
CA SER A 67 9.08 5.98 -1.96
C SER A 67 8.84 4.52 -1.61
N ASP A 68 8.41 4.23 -0.39
CA ASP A 68 8.07 2.88 0.08
C ASP A 68 6.69 2.36 -0.43
N HIS A 69 6.02 3.13 -1.30
CA HIS A 69 4.78 2.76 -1.99
C HIS A 69 4.92 2.83 -3.51
N ALA A 70 5.75 3.74 -4.04
CA ALA A 70 5.75 4.07 -5.46
C ALA A 70 7.10 3.91 -6.18
N LEU A 71 8.21 3.66 -5.45
CA LEU A 71 9.55 3.61 -6.05
C LEU A 71 9.67 2.55 -7.16
N ASP A 72 9.09 1.38 -6.95
CA ASP A 72 9.20 0.27 -7.88
C ASP A 72 8.20 0.33 -9.04
N VAL A 73 7.15 1.17 -8.91
CA VAL A 73 6.04 1.24 -9.88
C VAL A 73 6.50 1.54 -11.30
N PRO A 74 7.38 2.51 -11.58
CA PRO A 74 7.84 2.77 -12.94
C PRO A 74 8.56 1.58 -13.57
N TYR A 75 9.39 0.87 -12.80
CA TYR A 75 10.10 -0.30 -13.32
C TYR A 75 9.13 -1.44 -13.64
N ILE A 76 8.20 -1.78 -12.75
CA ILE A 76 7.19 -2.81 -12.96
C ILE A 76 6.31 -2.45 -14.18
N ALA A 77 5.84 -1.21 -14.26
CA ALA A 77 5.02 -0.72 -15.34
C ALA A 77 5.73 -0.73 -16.71
N SER A 78 7.04 -0.56 -16.73
CA SER A 78 7.84 -0.66 -17.97
C SER A 78 7.92 -2.09 -18.51
N ARG A 79 7.69 -3.09 -17.66
CA ARG A 79 7.76 -4.52 -17.96
C ARG A 79 6.37 -5.16 -18.15
N SER A 80 5.30 -4.38 -17.98
CA SER A 80 3.92 -4.87 -18.08
C SER A 80 3.04 -3.90 -18.86
N LYS A 81 1.90 -4.40 -19.35
CA LYS A 81 0.85 -3.59 -19.98
C LYS A 81 -0.28 -3.26 -18.99
N CYS A 82 -0.01 -3.37 -17.69
CA CYS A 82 -1.00 -3.20 -16.64
C CYS A 82 -1.66 -1.83 -16.65
N LYS A 83 -2.87 -1.75 -16.11
CA LYS A 83 -3.51 -0.47 -15.76
C LYS A 83 -2.79 0.14 -14.55
N LEU A 84 -2.63 1.45 -14.56
CA LEU A 84 -2.11 2.19 -13.41
C LEU A 84 -3.22 3.09 -12.87
N VAL A 85 -3.50 3.00 -11.56
CA VAL A 85 -4.54 3.79 -10.88
C VAL A 85 -3.91 4.49 -9.68
N GLY A 86 -4.08 5.80 -9.58
CA GLY A 86 -3.54 6.57 -8.45
C GLY A 86 -3.75 8.07 -8.58
N SER A 87 -2.94 8.86 -7.86
CA SER A 87 -3.04 10.32 -7.80
C SER A 87 -2.33 11.00 -8.98
N GLU A 88 -2.48 12.33 -9.07
CA GLU A 88 -1.69 13.17 -10.00
C GLU A 88 -0.19 13.05 -9.74
N SER A 89 0.25 12.88 -8.48
CA SER A 89 1.66 12.59 -8.18
C SER A 89 2.16 11.30 -8.83
N LEU A 90 1.32 10.26 -8.91
CA LEU A 90 1.69 9.06 -9.65
C LEU A 90 1.83 9.34 -11.16
N ASN A 91 0.91 10.13 -11.73
CA ASN A 91 1.00 10.55 -13.13
C ASN A 91 2.31 11.29 -13.40
N THR A 92 2.65 12.27 -12.55
CA THR A 92 3.93 12.99 -12.63
C THR A 92 5.15 12.04 -12.52
N LEU A 93 5.11 11.07 -11.60
CA LEU A 93 6.19 10.08 -11.47
C LEU A 93 6.36 9.26 -12.76
N MET A 94 5.25 8.87 -13.39
CA MET A 94 5.28 8.11 -14.64
C MET A 94 5.78 8.97 -15.82
N GLU A 95 5.43 10.26 -15.87
CA GLU A 95 5.95 11.21 -16.86
C GLU A 95 7.46 11.40 -16.72
N LEU A 96 7.97 11.60 -15.49
CA LEU A 96 9.41 11.66 -15.18
C LEU A 96 10.14 10.36 -15.55
N SER A 97 9.42 9.24 -15.57
CA SER A 97 9.93 7.93 -16.00
C SER A 97 9.79 7.68 -17.52
N SER A 98 9.50 8.73 -18.31
CA SER A 98 9.28 8.66 -19.76
C SER A 98 8.10 7.78 -20.18
N MET A 99 7.09 7.69 -19.34
CA MET A 99 5.85 6.93 -19.59
C MET A 99 4.60 7.81 -19.35
N PRO A 100 4.41 8.86 -20.16
CA PRO A 100 3.24 9.77 -20.01
C PRO A 100 1.93 9.06 -20.34
N ASN A 101 0.84 9.60 -19.83
CA ASN A 101 -0.54 9.15 -20.10
C ASN A 101 -0.80 7.66 -19.74
N ARG A 102 -0.09 7.11 -18.77
CA ARG A 102 -0.24 5.73 -18.31
C ARG A 102 -1.19 5.58 -17.13
N VAL A 103 -1.45 6.65 -16.40
CA VAL A 103 -2.17 6.61 -15.12
C VAL A 103 -3.63 7.03 -15.31
N ARG A 104 -4.53 6.22 -14.79
CA ARG A 104 -5.89 6.65 -14.47
C ARG A 104 -5.83 7.48 -13.20
N VAL A 105 -5.85 8.79 -13.34
CA VAL A 105 -5.78 9.73 -12.23
C VAL A 105 -7.12 9.77 -11.51
N CYS A 106 -7.07 9.63 -10.18
CA CYS A 106 -8.20 9.72 -9.28
C CYS A 106 -8.02 10.89 -8.30
N SER A 107 -9.14 11.44 -7.85
CA SER A 107 -9.23 12.53 -6.86
C SER A 107 -9.86 12.07 -5.54
N GLY A 108 -10.58 10.96 -5.57
CA GLY A 108 -11.25 10.29 -4.45
C GLY A 108 -12.73 10.05 -4.73
N GLY A 109 -13.17 8.81 -4.48
CA GLY A 109 -14.53 8.32 -4.71
C GLY A 109 -14.75 7.61 -6.04
N GLU A 110 -13.79 7.70 -6.99
CA GLU A 110 -13.92 7.04 -8.29
C GLU A 110 -13.77 5.51 -8.15
N THR A 111 -14.54 4.79 -8.96
CA THR A 111 -14.42 3.33 -9.10
C THR A 111 -13.96 3.00 -10.52
N GLU A 112 -12.84 2.27 -10.62
CA GLU A 112 -12.24 1.85 -11.87
C GLU A 112 -12.41 0.34 -12.07
N LEU A 113 -12.85 -0.06 -13.26
CA LEU A 113 -12.92 -1.46 -13.66
C LEU A 113 -11.53 -1.94 -14.10
N LEU A 114 -11.00 -2.94 -13.43
CA LEU A 114 -9.67 -3.48 -13.70
C LEU A 114 -9.72 -4.70 -14.61
N GLY A 115 -10.72 -5.54 -14.46
CA GLY A 115 -10.96 -6.76 -15.22
C GLY A 115 -12.38 -7.27 -15.02
N ASP A 116 -12.65 -8.49 -15.49
CA ASP A 116 -13.94 -9.14 -15.32
C ASP A 116 -14.18 -9.50 -13.83
N GLY A 117 -15.18 -8.87 -13.21
CA GLY A 117 -15.46 -9.02 -11.79
C GLY A 117 -14.42 -8.38 -10.86
N VAL A 118 -13.54 -7.50 -11.39
CA VAL A 118 -12.51 -6.82 -10.61
C VAL A 118 -12.64 -5.30 -10.74
N SER A 119 -12.72 -4.63 -9.60
CA SER A 119 -12.78 -3.16 -9.55
C SER A 119 -12.08 -2.60 -8.32
N VAL A 120 -11.63 -1.36 -8.41
CA VAL A 120 -11.07 -0.62 -7.28
C VAL A 120 -11.80 0.71 -7.10
N THR A 121 -12.22 1.00 -5.88
CA THR A 121 -12.71 2.32 -5.48
C THR A 121 -11.60 3.05 -4.74
N MET A 122 -11.21 4.22 -5.22
CA MET A 122 -10.15 5.04 -4.63
C MET A 122 -10.74 5.96 -3.56
N ILE A 123 -10.92 5.44 -2.35
CA ILE A 123 -11.50 6.20 -1.23
C ILE A 123 -10.48 7.24 -0.76
N ARG A 124 -10.84 8.51 -0.72
CA ARG A 124 -9.96 9.56 -0.22
C ARG A 124 -9.62 9.33 1.24
N SER A 125 -8.34 9.42 1.59
CA SER A 125 -7.83 9.14 2.91
C SER A 125 -6.84 10.21 3.37
N ALA A 126 -6.13 9.94 4.45
CA ALA A 126 -5.10 10.83 4.99
C ALA A 126 -3.88 10.02 5.41
N HIS A 127 -2.70 10.63 5.29
CA HIS A 127 -1.48 10.01 5.78
C HIS A 127 -1.41 10.03 7.32
N GLY A 128 -0.91 8.96 7.91
CA GLY A 128 -0.65 8.84 9.35
C GLY A 128 0.37 9.87 9.84
N LEU A 129 0.24 10.24 11.10
CA LEU A 129 1.20 11.13 11.76
C LEU A 129 2.39 10.28 12.22
N VAL A 130 3.59 10.52 11.68
CA VAL A 130 4.78 9.72 11.99
C VAL A 130 5.71 10.48 12.93
N ALA A 131 6.59 11.31 12.41
CA ALA A 131 7.55 12.06 13.20
C ALA A 131 6.95 13.40 13.68
N PHE A 132 7.16 13.75 14.95
CA PHE A 132 6.73 15.03 15.55
C PHE A 132 5.24 15.36 15.33
N GLY A 133 4.37 14.33 15.18
CA GLY A 133 2.94 14.55 14.97
C GLY A 133 2.59 15.13 13.59
N LYS A 134 3.44 14.97 12.60
CA LYS A 134 3.22 15.43 11.22
C LYS A 134 3.29 14.28 10.23
N ALA A 135 2.55 14.38 9.15
CA ALA A 135 2.74 13.52 7.98
C ALA A 135 4.00 13.98 7.22
N PRO A 136 4.91 13.05 6.84
CA PRO A 136 6.12 13.39 6.11
C PRO A 136 5.80 13.80 4.66
N PHE A 137 6.71 14.50 4.01
CA PHE A 137 6.76 14.77 2.56
C PHE A 137 5.40 14.99 1.89
N GLN A 138 4.58 15.90 2.45
CA GLN A 138 3.26 16.24 1.91
C GLN A 138 3.36 17.00 0.58
N GLY A 139 2.24 17.08 -0.13
CA GLY A 139 2.11 17.78 -1.41
C GLY A 139 2.40 16.86 -2.59
N GLU A 140 2.43 17.45 -3.80
CA GLU A 140 2.60 16.72 -5.06
C GLU A 140 4.07 16.57 -5.45
N ILE A 141 4.41 15.51 -6.18
CA ILE A 141 5.70 15.35 -6.85
C ILE A 141 5.87 16.50 -7.86
N GLN A 142 7.05 17.09 -7.90
CA GLN A 142 7.30 18.25 -8.77
C GLN A 142 7.59 17.82 -10.21
N VAL A 143 6.88 18.39 -11.16
CA VAL A 143 7.05 18.13 -12.60
C VAL A 143 8.45 18.48 -13.14
N THR A 144 9.15 19.38 -12.46
CA THR A 144 10.54 19.77 -12.77
C THR A 144 11.57 18.82 -12.16
N GLY A 145 11.13 17.76 -11.47
CA GLY A 145 11.99 16.73 -10.91
C GLY A 145 12.74 15.94 -11.97
N THR A 146 13.77 15.25 -11.55
CA THR A 146 14.52 14.31 -12.40
C THR A 146 14.74 13.01 -11.64
N LEU A 147 14.68 11.88 -12.36
CA LEU A 147 15.00 10.58 -11.78
C LEU A 147 16.46 10.21 -12.07
N PRO A 148 17.17 9.58 -11.11
CA PRO A 148 16.73 9.25 -9.77
C PRO A 148 16.66 10.49 -8.85
N MET A 149 15.64 10.56 -7.99
CA MET A 149 15.47 11.65 -7.04
C MET A 149 15.67 11.18 -5.59
N LYS A 150 15.81 12.13 -4.65
CA LYS A 150 15.88 11.84 -3.23
C LYS A 150 14.55 11.33 -2.69
N ALA A 151 14.56 10.58 -1.58
CA ALA A 151 13.35 10.07 -0.96
C ALA A 151 12.31 11.16 -0.64
N ASN A 152 12.74 12.36 -0.25
CA ASN A 152 11.85 13.50 0.02
C ASN A 152 11.23 14.12 -1.26
N GLY A 153 11.69 13.73 -2.44
CA GLY A 153 11.07 14.07 -3.72
C GLY A 153 9.82 13.23 -4.01
N TYR A 154 9.76 12.02 -3.44
CA TYR A 154 8.57 11.16 -3.45
C TYR A 154 7.55 11.68 -2.44
N ARG A 155 6.76 12.66 -2.85
CA ARG A 155 5.75 13.29 -2.00
C ARG A 155 4.46 12.48 -2.02
N ALA A 156 3.67 12.61 -0.94
CA ALA A 156 2.47 11.79 -0.74
C ALA A 156 1.44 11.90 -1.87
N GLY A 157 1.30 13.07 -2.47
CA GLY A 157 0.17 13.34 -3.36
C GLY A 157 -1.17 13.26 -2.64
N THR A 158 -2.23 13.00 -3.38
CA THR A 158 -3.51 12.61 -2.79
C THR A 158 -3.38 11.22 -2.20
N VAL A 159 -3.78 11.05 -0.92
CA VAL A 159 -3.72 9.77 -0.21
C VAL A 159 -5.06 9.06 -0.35
N PHE A 160 -5.03 7.79 -0.69
CA PHE A 160 -6.19 6.92 -0.80
C PHE A 160 -6.13 5.74 0.15
N ALA A 161 -7.29 5.19 0.45
CA ALA A 161 -7.51 3.84 0.96
C ALA A 161 -8.21 3.03 -0.14
N PRO A 162 -7.46 2.33 -1.01
CA PRO A 162 -8.05 1.54 -2.09
C PRO A 162 -8.95 0.43 -1.55
N LYS A 163 -10.20 0.38 -2.04
CA LYS A 163 -11.13 -0.71 -1.82
C LYS A 163 -11.16 -1.56 -3.07
N LEU A 164 -10.47 -2.70 -3.04
CA LEU A 164 -10.36 -3.64 -4.14
C LEU A 164 -11.44 -4.71 -3.99
N GLN A 165 -12.30 -4.85 -5.00
CA GLN A 165 -13.22 -5.96 -5.13
C GLN A 165 -12.63 -6.96 -6.12
N LEU A 166 -12.43 -8.19 -5.65
CA LEU A 166 -12.04 -9.34 -6.45
C LEU A 166 -13.19 -10.38 -6.38
N HIS A 167 -13.99 -10.43 -7.44
CA HIS A 167 -15.19 -11.25 -7.50
C HIS A 167 -16.13 -10.96 -6.30
N ASN A 168 -16.28 -11.91 -5.39
CA ASN A 168 -17.19 -11.79 -4.23
C ASN A 168 -16.51 -11.26 -2.97
N THR A 169 -15.17 -11.08 -2.97
CA THR A 169 -14.41 -10.67 -1.78
C THR A 169 -13.96 -9.22 -1.90
N VAL A 170 -14.19 -8.45 -0.86
CA VAL A 170 -13.86 -7.03 -0.78
C VAL A 170 -12.71 -6.81 0.20
N PHE A 171 -11.62 -6.27 -0.32
CA PHE A 171 -10.42 -5.91 0.44
C PHE A 171 -10.34 -4.39 0.59
N LEU A 172 -10.09 -3.90 1.80
CA LEU A 172 -9.83 -2.49 2.04
C LEU A 172 -8.40 -2.31 2.53
N HIS A 173 -7.62 -1.53 1.79
CA HIS A 173 -6.22 -1.27 2.08
C HIS A 173 -6.05 0.11 2.73
N VAL A 174 -5.68 0.14 4.01
CA VAL A 174 -5.34 1.38 4.73
C VAL A 174 -3.83 1.42 4.93
N GLY A 175 -3.11 1.84 3.89
CA GLY A 175 -1.64 1.81 3.80
C GLY A 175 -0.92 2.82 4.70
N SER A 176 -1.66 3.69 5.38
CA SER A 176 -1.12 4.62 6.38
C SER A 176 -2.11 4.77 7.54
N ALA A 177 -1.61 4.88 8.79
CA ALA A 177 -2.44 4.81 9.99
C ALA A 177 -3.29 6.08 10.23
N ASN A 178 -4.13 6.40 9.25
CA ASN A 178 -5.10 7.49 9.30
C ASN A 178 -6.21 7.26 8.26
N PHE A 179 -7.30 8.02 8.36
CA PHE A 179 -8.41 7.98 7.42
C PHE A 179 -9.29 9.24 7.56
N VAL A 180 -10.10 9.51 6.55
CA VAL A 180 -11.10 10.58 6.55
C VAL A 180 -12.47 9.94 6.79
N GLU A 181 -13.07 10.18 7.96
CA GLU A 181 -14.31 9.50 8.35
C GLU A 181 -15.43 9.65 7.32
N LYS A 182 -15.68 10.89 6.89
CA LYS A 182 -16.71 11.19 5.89
C LYS A 182 -16.55 10.41 4.58
N GLU A 183 -15.32 10.26 4.13
CA GLU A 183 -15.02 9.53 2.89
C GLU A 183 -15.13 8.00 3.07
N MET A 184 -14.99 7.52 4.31
CA MET A 184 -15.09 6.10 4.64
C MET A 184 -16.54 5.64 4.87
N GLU A 185 -17.49 6.56 5.03
CA GLU A 185 -18.90 6.23 5.27
C GLU A 185 -19.51 5.39 4.15
N GLY A 186 -20.20 4.30 4.53
CA GLY A 186 -20.85 3.38 3.58
C GLY A 186 -19.92 2.37 2.90
N HIS A 187 -18.62 2.43 3.16
CA HIS A 187 -17.68 1.45 2.62
C HIS A 187 -17.46 0.28 3.58
N THR A 188 -17.98 -0.89 3.23
CA THR A 188 -17.73 -2.15 3.95
C THR A 188 -16.67 -2.98 3.24
N CYS A 189 -16.06 -3.93 3.97
CA CYS A 189 -15.10 -4.89 3.41
C CYS A 189 -15.18 -6.23 4.16
N ASP A 190 -14.67 -7.30 3.54
CA ASP A 190 -14.49 -8.60 4.17
C ASP A 190 -13.15 -8.66 4.89
N VAL A 191 -12.11 -8.12 4.27
CA VAL A 191 -10.74 -8.09 4.78
C VAL A 191 -10.23 -6.65 4.85
N LEU A 192 -9.80 -6.24 6.04
CA LEU A 192 -9.24 -4.90 6.30
C LEU A 192 -7.75 -4.99 6.57
N PHE A 193 -6.93 -4.44 5.68
CA PHE A 193 -5.50 -4.28 5.88
C PHE A 193 -5.21 -2.98 6.62
N LEU A 194 -4.55 -3.06 7.78
CA LEU A 194 -4.28 -1.92 8.66
C LEU A 194 -2.79 -1.67 8.87
N CYS A 195 -2.34 -0.49 8.47
CA CYS A 195 -1.00 0.00 8.76
C CYS A 195 -0.77 0.13 10.27
N VAL A 196 0.32 -0.47 10.76
CA VAL A 196 0.67 -0.45 12.19
C VAL A 196 1.45 0.82 12.61
N PRO A 197 2.48 1.30 11.90
CA PRO A 197 3.23 2.48 12.33
C PRO A 197 2.36 3.71 12.58
N GLY A 198 2.49 4.29 13.76
CA GLY A 198 1.77 5.53 14.12
C GLY A 198 0.31 5.34 14.56
N TRP A 199 -0.21 4.14 14.67
CA TRP A 199 -1.61 3.87 14.96
C TRP A 199 -2.17 4.59 16.20
N LYS A 200 -1.37 4.80 17.25
CA LYS A 200 -1.78 5.53 18.46
C LYS A 200 -1.98 7.03 18.26
N LYS A 201 -1.46 7.59 17.17
CA LYS A 201 -1.49 9.05 16.93
C LYS A 201 -2.81 9.52 16.31
N ARG A 202 -3.62 8.61 15.78
CA ARG A 202 -4.97 8.88 15.27
C ARG A 202 -6.00 8.38 16.30
N LYS A 203 -6.71 9.30 16.94
CA LYS A 203 -7.79 8.96 17.87
C LYS A 203 -8.85 8.10 17.16
N GLY A 204 -9.24 6.99 17.79
CA GLY A 204 -10.23 6.07 17.27
C GLY A 204 -9.70 5.08 16.23
N TYR A 205 -8.45 5.15 15.81
CA TYR A 205 -7.81 4.12 14.98
C TYR A 205 -7.27 3.00 15.89
N PRO A 206 -7.56 1.70 15.64
CA PRO A 206 -8.30 1.13 14.50
C PRO A 206 -9.81 0.96 14.72
N GLN A 207 -10.32 1.19 15.96
CA GLN A 207 -11.69 0.83 16.35
C GLN A 207 -12.75 1.47 15.45
N ARG A 208 -12.61 2.77 15.19
CA ARG A 208 -13.57 3.51 14.36
C ARG A 208 -13.63 2.98 12.93
N LEU A 209 -12.48 2.60 12.34
CA LEU A 209 -12.45 1.96 11.03
C LEU A 209 -13.19 0.62 11.04
N ILE A 210 -12.95 -0.22 12.05
CA ILE A 210 -13.62 -1.51 12.20
C ILE A 210 -15.14 -1.33 12.31
N GLU A 211 -15.61 -0.36 13.10
CA GLU A 211 -17.04 -0.04 13.21
C GLU A 211 -17.65 0.34 11.86
N MET A 212 -16.96 1.17 11.09
CA MET A 212 -17.45 1.69 9.82
C MET A 212 -17.42 0.64 8.72
N THR A 213 -16.33 -0.13 8.64
CA THR A 213 -16.08 -1.04 7.51
C THR A 213 -16.52 -2.48 7.76
N ARG A 214 -16.77 -2.88 9.01
CA ARG A 214 -17.33 -4.17 9.46
C ARG A 214 -16.64 -5.39 8.86
N PRO A 215 -15.30 -5.48 8.95
CA PRO A 215 -14.57 -6.60 8.37
C PRO A 215 -14.83 -7.90 9.13
N GLN A 216 -14.59 -9.03 8.48
CA GLN A 216 -14.51 -10.35 9.12
C GLN A 216 -13.06 -10.64 9.58
N THR A 217 -12.08 -10.18 8.81
CA THR A 217 -10.67 -10.35 9.09
C THR A 217 -9.94 -9.02 9.03
N VAL A 218 -9.03 -8.80 10.00
CA VAL A 218 -8.08 -7.69 10.00
C VAL A 218 -6.67 -8.24 9.80
N VAL A 219 -5.95 -7.70 8.85
CA VAL A 219 -4.53 -8.02 8.59
C VAL A 219 -3.67 -6.83 8.99
N LEU A 220 -2.78 -7.01 9.95
CA LEU A 220 -1.84 -5.98 10.38
C LEU A 220 -0.57 -6.04 9.54
N PHE A 221 -0.25 -4.97 8.85
CA PHE A 221 0.88 -4.92 7.93
C PHE A 221 1.66 -3.60 8.06
N HIS A 222 2.66 -3.38 7.22
CA HIS A 222 3.56 -2.23 7.26
C HIS A 222 4.34 -2.13 8.59
N HIS A 223 4.54 -3.24 9.27
CA HIS A 223 5.26 -3.28 10.56
C HIS A 223 6.72 -3.69 10.39
N ASP A 224 7.19 -3.89 9.17
CA ASP A 224 8.54 -4.24 8.82
C ASP A 224 9.51 -3.06 8.85
N ASP A 225 10.81 -3.37 8.94
CA ASP A 225 11.88 -2.40 8.71
C ASP A 225 12.06 -2.26 7.19
N ILE A 226 11.45 -1.22 6.62
CA ILE A 226 11.43 -0.94 5.18
C ILE A 226 12.83 -0.67 4.59
N SER A 227 13.84 -0.47 5.43
CA SER A 227 15.23 -0.21 5.02
C SER A 227 16.09 -1.47 4.92
N LYS A 228 15.55 -2.64 5.27
CA LYS A 228 16.31 -3.89 5.32
C LYS A 228 15.71 -4.96 4.42
N PRO A 229 16.55 -5.71 3.70
CA PRO A 229 16.10 -6.88 2.95
C PRO A 229 15.43 -7.90 3.86
N HIS A 230 14.39 -8.55 3.34
CA HIS A 230 13.70 -9.66 3.99
C HIS A 230 13.92 -10.94 3.19
N ILE A 231 14.05 -12.05 3.90
CA ILE A 231 14.18 -13.39 3.31
C ILE A 231 12.87 -14.12 3.61
N LYS A 232 12.22 -14.63 2.57
CA LYS A 232 10.97 -15.41 2.70
C LYS A 232 11.16 -16.56 3.70
N GLY A 233 10.17 -16.75 4.59
CA GLY A 233 10.18 -17.77 5.62
C GLY A 233 11.00 -17.39 6.87
N THR A 234 11.51 -16.17 6.97
CA THR A 234 12.15 -15.66 8.18
C THR A 234 11.25 -14.66 8.91
N ARG A 235 11.48 -14.49 10.20
CA ARG A 235 10.72 -13.54 11.00
C ARG A 235 10.98 -12.10 10.53
N THR A 236 9.91 -11.36 10.32
CA THR A 236 9.95 -9.94 9.97
C THR A 236 10.57 -9.11 11.10
N LYS A 237 11.58 -8.33 10.77
CA LYS A 237 12.16 -7.36 11.69
C LYS A 237 11.32 -6.08 11.66
N SER A 238 10.85 -5.67 12.83
CA SER A 238 10.10 -4.41 12.97
C SER A 238 10.95 -3.35 13.64
N PRO A 239 10.76 -2.06 13.31
CA PRO A 239 11.38 -0.96 14.03
C PRO A 239 11.02 -0.98 15.53
N PRO A 240 11.90 -0.49 16.43
CA PRO A 240 11.72 -0.61 17.89
C PRO A 240 10.42 -0.01 18.44
N PHE A 241 9.83 0.94 17.74
CA PHE A 241 8.62 1.64 18.19
C PHE A 241 7.33 1.11 17.55
N THR A 242 7.38 -0.02 16.88
CA THR A 242 6.23 -0.64 16.24
C THR A 242 5.47 -1.48 17.27
N ASP A 243 4.31 -1.00 17.73
CA ASP A 243 3.53 -1.64 18.80
C ASP A 243 2.41 -2.53 18.23
N ILE A 244 2.78 -3.66 17.65
CA ILE A 244 1.86 -4.67 17.11
C ILE A 244 0.98 -5.24 18.23
N LYS A 245 1.60 -5.62 19.37
CA LYS A 245 0.88 -6.24 20.50
C LYS A 245 -0.19 -5.33 21.08
N GLY A 246 0.11 -4.03 21.22
CA GLY A 246 -0.85 -3.03 21.67
C GLY A 246 -2.02 -2.89 20.71
N MET A 247 -1.76 -2.90 19.39
CA MET A 247 -2.80 -2.81 18.37
C MET A 247 -3.71 -4.04 18.36
N ILE A 248 -3.15 -5.26 18.45
CA ILE A 248 -3.94 -6.50 18.60
C ILE A 248 -4.82 -6.42 19.84
N LYS A 249 -4.26 -6.01 20.99
CA LYS A 249 -5.03 -5.85 22.23
C LYS A 249 -6.19 -4.85 22.05
N ALA A 250 -5.93 -3.70 21.41
CA ALA A 250 -6.95 -2.69 21.18
C ALA A 250 -8.10 -3.22 20.29
N ILE A 251 -7.76 -3.95 19.21
CA ILE A 251 -8.75 -4.59 18.32
C ILE A 251 -9.55 -5.64 19.07
N LYS A 252 -8.89 -6.57 19.76
CA LYS A 252 -9.55 -7.68 20.46
C LYS A 252 -10.39 -7.23 21.66
N THR A 253 -10.01 -6.14 22.32
CA THR A 253 -10.82 -5.53 23.37
C THR A 253 -12.12 -4.93 22.81
N HIS A 254 -12.04 -4.33 21.63
CA HIS A 254 -13.18 -3.70 20.95
C HIS A 254 -14.08 -4.73 20.24
N SER A 255 -13.47 -5.70 19.58
CA SER A 255 -14.15 -6.73 18.77
C SER A 255 -13.50 -8.11 19.03
N PRO A 256 -13.89 -8.80 20.12
CA PRO A 256 -13.23 -10.05 20.52
C PRO A 256 -13.29 -11.17 19.47
N GLN A 257 -14.37 -11.22 18.69
CA GLN A 257 -14.63 -12.25 17.67
C GLN A 257 -13.87 -12.01 16.37
N LEU A 258 -13.38 -10.79 16.14
CA LEU A 258 -12.73 -10.42 14.87
C LEU A 258 -11.42 -11.18 14.71
N GLU A 259 -11.23 -11.84 13.58
CA GLU A 259 -9.95 -12.46 13.25
C GLU A 259 -8.87 -11.39 13.05
N VAL A 260 -7.68 -11.61 13.62
CA VAL A 260 -6.53 -10.69 13.47
C VAL A 260 -5.32 -11.50 13.04
N ILE A 261 -4.83 -11.22 11.84
CA ILE A 261 -3.66 -11.86 11.24
C ILE A 261 -2.48 -10.87 11.24
N VAL A 262 -1.30 -11.36 11.59
CA VAL A 262 -0.04 -10.62 11.50
C VAL A 262 0.92 -11.45 10.64
N PRO A 263 0.97 -11.21 9.33
CA PRO A 263 1.84 -11.98 8.44
C PRO A 263 3.31 -11.59 8.61
N GLU A 264 4.19 -12.49 8.21
CA GLU A 264 5.58 -12.16 7.92
C GLU A 264 5.70 -11.65 6.47
N VAL A 265 6.77 -10.90 6.16
CA VAL A 265 7.00 -10.44 4.78
C VAL A 265 7.16 -11.65 3.86
N TYR A 266 6.46 -11.63 2.74
CA TYR A 266 6.30 -12.72 1.75
C TYR A 266 5.44 -13.90 2.22
N ASP A 267 4.75 -13.80 3.34
CA ASP A 267 3.68 -14.75 3.65
C ASP A 267 2.49 -14.55 2.71
N THR A 268 1.87 -15.65 2.33
CA THR A 268 0.68 -15.68 1.47
C THR A 268 -0.53 -16.13 2.26
N LEU A 269 -1.55 -15.31 2.28
CA LEU A 269 -2.86 -15.58 2.86
C LEU A 269 -3.82 -16.03 1.75
N ASN A 270 -4.73 -16.96 2.06
CA ASN A 270 -5.72 -17.46 1.11
C ASN A 270 -7.12 -17.00 1.51
N PHE A 271 -7.86 -16.46 0.55
CA PHE A 271 -9.25 -16.02 0.69
C PHE A 271 -10.12 -16.70 -0.38
N GLU A 272 -11.40 -16.92 -0.05
CA GLU A 272 -12.36 -17.55 -0.97
C GLU A 272 -12.99 -16.57 -1.96
#